data_bdcd3734f47bc5504d5403b960061b32
#
_entry.id   bdcd3734f47bc5504d5403b960061b32
#
_cell.length_a   1.000
_cell.length_b   1.000
_cell.length_c   1.000
_cell.angle_alpha   90.00
_cell.angle_beta   90.00
_cell.angle_gamma   90.00
#
_symmetry.space_group_name_H-M   'P 1'
#
loop_
_entity.id
_entity.type
_entity.pdbx_description
1 polymer ?
#
loop_
_entity_poly.entity_id
_entity_poly.type
_entity_poly.pdbx_seq_one_letter_code
_entity_poly.pdbx_strand_id
1 'polypeptide(L)' 'MELVIFLKNGNTLKFEDVTELKRDYNYINIITFDYVSMSNHKKKNAMFFSNHIAGMSFSEKEGFDVNSLFKA' A
#
# COMPACT_ATOMS: atom_id res chain seq x y z
N MET A 1 6.51 -7.77 -2.71
CA MET A 1 5.83 -6.91 -3.71
C MET A 1 6.32 -5.49 -3.57
N GLU A 2 6.55 -4.83 -4.68
CA GLU A 2 6.86 -3.41 -4.69
C GLU A 2 5.56 -2.61 -4.84
N LEU A 3 5.42 -1.54 -4.07
CA LEU A 3 4.24 -0.70 -4.08
C LEU A 3 4.65 0.75 -4.26
N VAL A 4 4.03 1.43 -5.21
CA VAL A 4 4.18 2.87 -5.40
C VAL A 4 2.84 3.55 -5.14
N ILE A 5 2.83 4.54 -4.27
CA ILE A 5 1.63 5.29 -3.93
C ILE A 5 1.76 6.70 -4.48
N PHE A 6 0.77 7.11 -5.27
CA PHE A 6 0.68 8.47 -5.81
C PHE A 6 -0.29 9.27 -4.96
N LEU A 7 0.21 10.27 -4.26
CA LEU A 7 -0.61 11.11 -3.39
C LEU A 7 -1.24 12.26 -4.16
N LYS A 8 -2.39 12.72 -3.68
CA LYS A 8 -3.09 13.83 -4.32
C LYS A 8 -2.32 15.15 -4.28
N ASN A 9 -1.38 15.28 -3.36
CA ASN A 9 -0.52 16.47 -3.28
C ASN A 9 0.63 16.47 -4.29
N GLY A 10 0.71 15.45 -5.15
CA GLY A 10 1.74 15.33 -6.16
C GLY A 10 2.96 14.52 -5.76
N ASN A 11 3.05 14.11 -4.52
CA ASN A 11 4.16 13.27 -4.05
C ASN A 11 3.97 11.81 -4.43
N THR A 12 5.07 11.11 -4.60
CA THR A 12 5.10 9.69 -4.90
C THR A 12 5.94 8.99 -3.84
N LEU A 13 5.41 7.90 -3.28
CA LEU A 13 6.10 7.11 -2.27
C LEU A 13 6.27 5.68 -2.78
N LYS A 14 7.47 5.14 -2.60
CA LYS A 14 7.80 3.79 -3.03
C LYS A 14 8.15 2.93 -1.82
N PHE A 15 7.57 1.73 -1.78
CA PHE A 15 7.80 0.75 -0.72
C PHE A 15 8.23 -0.57 -1.31
N GLU A 16 9.19 -1.22 -0.65
CA GLU A 16 9.72 -2.52 -1.06
C GLU A 16 9.30 -3.60 -0.07
N ASP A 17 9.29 -4.83 -0.54
CA ASP A 17 8.95 -6.01 0.28
C ASP A 17 7.63 -5.84 1.02
N VAL A 18 6.63 -5.31 0.32
CA VAL A 18 5.30 -5.08 0.87
C VAL A 18 4.58 -6.40 1.05
N THR A 19 3.99 -6.57 2.23
CA THR A 19 3.14 -7.73 2.57
C THR A 19 1.92 -7.24 3.34
N GLU A 20 0.91 -8.08 3.48
CA GLU A 20 -0.30 -7.79 4.25
C GLU A 20 -1.02 -6.52 3.78
N LEU A 21 -1.08 -6.31 2.46
CA LEU A 21 -1.78 -5.18 1.89
C LEU A 21 -3.28 -5.37 2.05
N LYS A 22 -3.92 -4.45 2.78
CA LYS A 22 -5.34 -4.53 3.12
C LYS A 22 -6.01 -3.18 2.98
N ARG A 23 -7.31 -3.23 2.75
CA ARG A 23 -8.15 -2.05 2.75
C ARG A 23 -9.27 -2.24 3.77
N ASP A 24 -9.41 -1.26 4.68
CA ASP A 24 -10.40 -1.30 5.75
C ASP A 24 -11.45 -0.23 5.52
N TYR A 25 -12.72 -0.64 5.58
CA TYR A 25 -13.87 0.24 5.34
C TYR A 25 -14.71 0.52 6.59
N ASN A 26 -14.32 -0.01 7.75
CA ASN A 26 -15.20 -0.01 8.94
C ASN A 26 -15.57 1.38 9.42
N TYR A 27 -14.58 2.26 9.60
CA TYR A 27 -14.80 3.63 10.08
C TYR A 27 -14.37 4.66 9.07
N ILE A 28 -13.18 4.51 8.57
CA ILE A 28 -12.60 5.35 7.54
C ILE A 28 -11.98 4.42 6.50
N ASN A 29 -11.97 4.89 5.28
CA ASN A 29 -11.39 4.12 4.21
C ASN A 29 -9.87 4.25 4.28
N ILE A 30 -9.21 3.23 4.82
CA ILE A 30 -7.75 3.23 4.99
C ILE A 30 -7.15 2.03 4.29
N ILE A 31 -5.87 2.19 3.93
CA ILE A 31 -5.04 1.15 3.35
C ILE A 31 -3.87 0.92 4.29
N THR A 32 -3.64 -0.33 4.66
CA THR A 32 -2.53 -0.71 5.54
C THR A 32 -1.69 -1.79 4.89
N PHE A 33 -0.42 -1.80 5.21
CA PHE A 33 0.51 -2.83 4.76
C PHE A 33 1.76 -2.83 5.62
N ASP A 34 2.48 -3.94 5.55
CA ASP A 34 3.81 -4.05 6.12
C ASP A 34 4.85 -3.87 5.02
N TYR A 35 5.98 -3.29 5.36
CA TYR A 35 7.09 -3.14 4.43
C TYR A 35 8.41 -3.19 5.17
N VAL A 36 9.50 -3.37 4.43
CA VAL A 36 10.84 -3.38 5.00
C VAL A 36 11.50 -2.03 4.71
N SER A 37 11.96 -1.36 5.77
CA SER A 37 12.63 -0.07 5.63
C SER A 37 13.97 -0.22 4.92
N MET A 38 14.21 0.62 3.92
CA MET A 38 15.46 0.63 3.16
C MET A 38 16.65 1.08 4.02
N SER A 39 16.41 1.92 5.01
CA SER A 39 17.48 2.51 5.80
C SER A 39 18.04 1.57 6.89
N ASN A 40 17.20 0.72 7.49
CA ASN A 40 17.62 -0.13 8.61
C ASN A 40 17.14 -1.58 8.48
N HIS A 41 16.53 -1.95 7.38
CA HIS A 41 16.02 -3.29 7.08
C HIS A 41 15.04 -3.83 8.12
N LYS A 42 14.38 -2.95 8.86
CA LYS A 42 13.36 -3.35 9.83
C LYS A 42 11.99 -3.38 9.18
N LYS A 43 11.18 -4.34 9.60
CA LYS A 43 9.80 -4.44 9.16
C LYS A 43 8.98 -3.35 9.85
N LYS A 44 8.22 -2.61 9.05
CA LYS A 44 7.36 -1.51 9.52
C LYS A 44 5.95 -1.68 8.98
N ASN A 45 5.00 -1.11 9.69
CA ASN A 45 3.61 -1.04 9.26
C ASN A 45 3.30 0.38 8.79
N ALA A 46 2.59 0.50 7.68
CA ALA A 46 2.16 1.77 7.13
C ALA A 46 0.65 1.84 7.06
N MET A 47 0.11 3.05 7.19
CA MET A 47 -1.31 3.30 7.07
C MET A 47 -1.53 4.59 6.28
N PHE A 48 -2.46 4.54 5.32
CA PHE A 48 -2.83 5.70 4.51
C PHE A 48 -4.34 5.86 4.48
N PHE A 49 -4.79 7.09 4.57
CA PHE A 49 -6.19 7.41 4.28
C PHE A 49 -6.39 7.38 2.78
N SER A 50 -7.32 6.55 2.30
CA SER A 50 -7.48 6.34 0.86
C SER A 50 -7.91 7.59 0.11
N ASN A 51 -8.58 8.54 0.77
CA ASN A 51 -8.97 9.78 0.12
C ASN A 51 -7.78 10.74 -0.14
N HIS A 52 -6.60 10.44 0.39
CA HIS A 52 -5.37 11.18 0.09
C HIS A 52 -4.57 10.56 -1.04
N ILE A 53 -5.01 9.40 -1.54
CA ILE A 53 -4.30 8.64 -2.57
C ILE A 53 -4.96 8.91 -3.92
N ALA A 54 -4.16 9.35 -4.90
CA ALA A 54 -4.63 9.53 -6.28
C ALA A 54 -4.57 8.23 -7.06
N GLY A 55 -3.61 7.36 -6.72
CA GLY A 55 -3.48 6.07 -7.38
C GLY A 55 -2.37 5.24 -6.77
N MET A 56 -2.26 3.99 -7.21
CA MET A 56 -1.22 3.07 -6.76
C MET A 56 -0.77 2.20 -7.92
N SER A 57 0.48 1.78 -7.87
CA SER A 57 1.08 0.88 -8.84
C SER A 57 1.75 -0.28 -8.09
N PHE A 58 1.56 -1.49 -8.58
CA PHE A 58 2.15 -2.68 -7.97
C PHE A 58 3.02 -3.41 -8.98
N SER A 59 4.10 -4.02 -8.51
CA SER A 59 4.69 -5.12 -9.23
C SER A 59 4.08 -6.40 -8.68
N GLU A 60 3.28 -7.07 -9.49
CA GLU A 60 2.62 -8.30 -9.07
C GLU A 60 3.62 -9.43 -8.94
N LYS A 61 3.46 -10.19 -7.86
CA LYS A 61 4.09 -11.48 -7.73
C LYS A 61 3.04 -12.56 -7.95
N GLU A 62 3.51 -13.74 -8.29
CA GLU A 62 2.66 -14.90 -8.45
C GLU A 62 1.74 -15.07 -7.24
N GLY A 63 0.46 -15.25 -7.48
CA GLY A 63 -0.54 -15.47 -6.44
C GLY A 63 -1.18 -14.21 -5.88
N PHE A 64 -0.71 -13.02 -6.25
CA PHE A 64 -1.34 -11.78 -5.78
C PHE A 64 -2.51 -11.40 -6.69
N ASP A 65 -3.68 -11.22 -6.09
CA ASP A 65 -4.87 -10.79 -6.80
C ASP A 65 -5.20 -9.34 -6.45
N VAL A 66 -4.90 -8.44 -7.38
CA VAL A 66 -5.16 -7.01 -7.24
C VAL A 66 -6.65 -6.73 -7.01
N ASN A 67 -7.52 -7.51 -7.62
CA ASN A 67 -8.96 -7.27 -7.52
C ASN A 67 -9.48 -7.47 -6.11
N SER A 68 -8.88 -8.33 -5.32
CA SER A 68 -9.31 -8.57 -3.93
C SER A 68 -9.17 -7.31 -3.07
N LEU A 69 -8.25 -6.42 -3.41
CA LEU A 69 -8.00 -5.18 -2.69
C LEU A 69 -9.16 -4.19 -2.84
N PHE A 70 -9.88 -4.22 -3.97
CA PHE A 70 -10.93 -3.27 -4.31
C PHE A 70 -12.34 -3.80 -4.13
N LYS A 71 -12.49 -5.00 -3.64
CA LYS A 71 -13.80 -5.54 -3.30
C LYS A 71 -14.29 -4.95 -1.99
N ALA A 72 -15.51 -4.52 -2.01
CA ALA A 72 -16.17 -4.01 -0.82
C ALA A 72 -16.55 -5.15 0.13
#